data_6295f06728745db26246e388f68f1318
#
_entry.id   6295f06728745db26246e388f68f1318
#
_cell.length_a   1.000
_cell.length_b   1.000
_cell.length_c   1.000
_cell.angle_alpha   90.00
_cell.angle_beta   90.00
_cell.angle_gamma   90.00
#
_symmetry.space_group_name_H-M   'P 1'
#
loop_
_entity.id
_entity.type
_entity.pdbx_description
1 polymer ?
#
loop_
_entity_poly.entity_id
_entity_poly.type
_entity_poly.pdbx_seq_one_letter_code
_entity_poly.pdbx_strand_id
1 'polypeptide(L)'
;RRVLFRSRILLGLIEALTYLASLSLIVGVVYEHGFPLSIDEVANLQTLYKTVWIIFLIDVTLHISLEYRNTKKQYRRLAWILSGLLYLTLVPVIFHRPEEEGAILHIWEFLHGKFYHLLLLLVLSFLNLSNGLVRLLGRRTNPSLILAVSFMAIILIGAGLLMLPRCTVNGITWVDSLFTATSAVCVTG
;
A
#
# COMPACT_ATOMS: atom_id res chain seq x y z
N ARG A 1 -14.58 26.26 -18.30
CA ARG A 1 -14.64 24.91 -18.90
C ARG A 1 -13.24 24.32 -19.14
N ARG A 2 -12.24 25.07 -19.66
CA ARG A 2 -10.86 24.57 -19.92
C ARG A 2 -10.08 24.22 -18.65
N VAL A 3 -10.27 24.93 -17.56
CA VAL A 3 -9.61 24.68 -16.27
C VAL A 3 -10.12 23.36 -15.64
N LEU A 4 -11.43 23.12 -15.69
CA LEU A 4 -12.07 21.89 -15.21
C LEU A 4 -11.67 20.65 -16.00
N PHE A 5 -11.39 20.78 -17.29
CA PHE A 5 -10.93 19.68 -18.12
C PHE A 5 -9.47 19.31 -17.82
N ARG A 6 -8.59 20.29 -17.64
CA ARG A 6 -7.20 20.09 -17.26
C ARG A 6 -7.06 19.45 -15.86
N SER A 7 -7.88 19.87 -14.90
CA SER A 7 -7.84 19.29 -13.55
C SER A 7 -8.27 17.82 -13.53
N ARG A 8 -9.24 17.39 -14.36
CA ARG A 8 -9.65 16.00 -14.45
C ARG A 8 -8.60 15.08 -15.07
N ILE A 9 -7.88 15.55 -16.08
CA ILE A 9 -6.77 14.78 -16.69
C ILE A 9 -5.64 14.64 -15.68
N LEU A 10 -5.29 15.71 -14.99
CA LEU A 10 -4.23 15.73 -14.00
C LEU A 10 -4.54 14.80 -12.82
N LEU A 11 -5.79 14.82 -12.32
CA LEU A 11 -6.25 13.88 -11.29
C LEU A 11 -6.18 12.43 -11.77
N GLY A 12 -6.58 12.15 -13.01
CA GLY A 12 -6.51 10.79 -13.56
C GLY A 12 -5.08 10.28 -13.72
N LEU A 13 -4.13 11.13 -14.11
CA LEU A 13 -2.71 10.79 -14.19
C LEU A 13 -2.12 10.50 -12.81
N ILE A 14 -2.43 11.33 -11.81
CA ILE A 14 -1.96 11.14 -10.44
C ILE A 14 -2.57 9.87 -9.84
N GLU A 15 -3.86 9.62 -10.05
CA GLU A 15 -4.52 8.39 -9.61
C GLU A 15 -3.86 7.14 -10.22
N ALA A 16 -3.52 7.16 -11.51
CA ALA A 16 -2.78 6.07 -12.16
C ALA A 16 -1.37 5.91 -11.57
N LEU A 17 -0.68 7.01 -11.31
CA LEU A 17 0.65 6.99 -10.67
C LEU A 17 0.58 6.40 -9.26
N THR A 18 -0.45 6.75 -8.49
CA THR A 18 -0.66 6.24 -7.13
C THR A 18 -0.97 4.74 -7.12
N TYR A 19 -1.69 4.22 -8.14
CA TYR A 19 -1.89 2.77 -8.29
C TYR A 19 -0.57 2.05 -8.58
N LEU A 20 0.27 2.58 -9.48
CA LEU A 20 1.59 2.02 -9.77
C LEU A 20 2.49 2.07 -8.53
N ALA A 21 2.49 3.19 -7.80
CA ALA A 21 3.22 3.34 -6.55
C ALA A 21 2.75 2.34 -5.47
N SER A 22 1.44 2.13 -5.35
CA SER A 22 0.86 1.14 -4.43
C SER A 22 1.29 -0.27 -4.76
N LEU A 23 1.29 -0.63 -6.05
CA LEU A 23 1.74 -1.96 -6.49
C LEU A 23 3.23 -2.14 -6.25
N SER A 24 4.05 -1.15 -6.60
CA SER A 24 5.51 -1.21 -6.40
C SER A 24 5.89 -1.29 -4.92
N LEU A 25 5.13 -0.64 -4.02
CA LEU A 25 5.34 -0.76 -2.58
C LEU A 25 5.11 -2.20 -2.10
N ILE A 26 3.98 -2.81 -2.48
CA ILE A 26 3.66 -4.18 -2.07
C ILE A 26 4.72 -5.15 -2.58
N VAL A 27 5.11 -5.03 -3.85
CA VAL A 27 6.18 -5.85 -4.43
C VAL A 27 7.50 -5.62 -3.70
N GLY A 28 7.84 -4.36 -3.38
CA GLY A 28 9.05 -4.01 -2.63
C GLY A 28 9.07 -4.62 -1.22
N VAL A 29 7.95 -4.58 -0.50
CA VAL A 29 7.84 -5.20 0.83
C VAL A 29 7.96 -6.72 0.75
N VAL A 30 7.32 -7.35 -0.22
CA VAL A 30 7.42 -8.81 -0.46
C VAL A 30 8.88 -9.18 -0.80
N TYR A 31 9.54 -8.38 -1.63
CA TYR A 31 10.95 -8.59 -1.99
C TYR A 31 11.87 -8.44 -0.77
N GLU A 32 11.68 -7.38 0.04
CA GLU A 32 12.49 -7.14 1.25
C GLU A 32 12.43 -8.30 2.25
N HIS A 33 11.26 -8.91 2.42
CA HIS A 33 11.08 -9.99 3.40
C HIS A 33 11.31 -11.38 2.83
N GLY A 34 11.11 -11.55 1.51
CA GLY A 34 11.19 -12.84 0.83
C GLY A 34 12.59 -13.25 0.38
N PHE A 35 13.49 -12.28 0.13
CA PHE A 35 14.83 -12.54 -0.41
C PHE A 35 15.95 -12.09 0.54
N PRO A 36 17.12 -12.75 0.53
CA PRO A 36 18.32 -12.24 1.15
C PRO A 36 18.82 -11.03 0.33
N LEU A 37 18.91 -9.86 0.96
CA LEU A 37 19.24 -8.60 0.31
C LEU A 37 20.70 -8.22 0.52
N SER A 38 21.32 -7.65 -0.51
CA SER A 38 22.59 -6.94 -0.43
C SER A 38 22.41 -5.51 0.15
N ILE A 39 23.50 -4.87 0.56
CA ILE A 39 23.46 -3.51 1.10
C ILE A 39 22.91 -2.51 0.07
N ASP A 40 23.29 -2.66 -1.19
CA ASP A 40 22.83 -1.79 -2.28
C ASP A 40 21.33 -1.95 -2.58
N GLU A 41 20.82 -3.18 -2.51
CA GLU A 41 19.39 -3.46 -2.70
C GLU A 41 18.54 -2.85 -1.57
N VAL A 42 19.02 -2.90 -0.33
CA VAL A 42 18.36 -2.24 0.80
C VAL A 42 18.29 -0.72 0.61
N ALA A 43 19.37 -0.09 0.12
CA ALA A 43 19.39 1.33 -0.18
C ALA A 43 18.39 1.71 -1.30
N ASN A 44 18.32 0.89 -2.35
CA ASN A 44 17.36 1.07 -3.44
C ASN A 44 15.90 0.95 -2.97
N LEU A 45 15.61 -0.03 -2.10
CA LEU A 45 14.27 -0.18 -1.50
C LEU A 45 13.89 1.01 -0.61
N GLN A 46 14.82 1.53 0.18
CA GLN A 46 14.57 2.73 0.98
C GLN A 46 14.25 3.94 0.09
N THR A 47 14.93 4.07 -1.05
CA THR A 47 14.67 5.13 -2.04
C THR A 47 13.29 4.95 -2.66
N LEU A 48 12.90 3.71 -2.98
CA LEU A 48 11.56 3.37 -3.46
C LEU A 48 10.48 3.78 -2.44
N TYR A 49 10.65 3.42 -1.18
CA TYR A 49 9.68 3.77 -0.12
C TYR A 49 9.54 5.29 0.06
N LYS A 50 10.64 6.03 0.01
CA LYS A 50 10.62 7.51 0.05
C LYS A 50 9.89 8.09 -1.17
N THR A 51 10.13 7.54 -2.35
CA THR A 51 9.45 7.98 -3.58
C THR A 51 7.95 7.73 -3.52
N VAL A 52 7.53 6.56 -3.07
CA VAL A 52 6.12 6.21 -2.86
C VAL A 52 5.48 7.15 -1.84
N TRP A 53 6.16 7.43 -0.74
CA TRP A 53 5.68 8.36 0.28
C TRP A 53 5.43 9.76 -0.28
N ILE A 54 6.35 10.30 -1.11
CA ILE A 54 6.19 11.60 -1.78
C ILE A 54 4.98 11.58 -2.72
N ILE A 55 4.79 10.49 -3.50
CA ILE A 55 3.66 10.34 -4.41
C ILE A 55 2.34 10.38 -3.63
N PHE A 56 2.24 9.65 -2.50
CA PHE A 56 1.04 9.69 -1.66
C PHE A 56 0.79 11.07 -1.05
N LEU A 57 1.82 11.80 -0.63
CA LEU A 57 1.68 13.17 -0.13
C LEU A 57 1.12 14.10 -1.21
N ILE A 58 1.61 14.01 -2.43
CA ILE A 58 1.12 14.80 -3.56
C ILE A 58 -0.34 14.43 -3.86
N ASP A 59 -0.66 13.15 -3.93
CA ASP A 59 -2.01 12.64 -4.19
C ASP A 59 -3.02 13.16 -3.17
N VAL A 60 -2.74 12.98 -1.88
CA VAL A 60 -3.59 13.43 -0.78
C VAL A 60 -3.78 14.96 -0.82
N THR A 61 -2.70 15.71 -1.05
CA THR A 61 -2.75 17.19 -1.11
C THR A 61 -3.64 17.66 -2.25
N LEU A 62 -3.53 17.03 -3.42
CA LEU A 62 -4.34 17.38 -4.58
C LEU A 62 -5.81 16.98 -4.42
N HIS A 63 -6.06 15.80 -3.86
CA HIS A 63 -7.44 15.39 -3.56
C HIS A 63 -8.12 16.31 -2.54
N ILE A 64 -7.42 16.72 -1.48
CA ILE A 64 -7.94 17.71 -0.53
C ILE A 64 -8.23 19.05 -1.21
N SER A 65 -7.31 19.52 -2.06
CA SER A 65 -7.43 20.84 -2.71
C SER A 65 -8.53 20.90 -3.77
N LEU A 66 -8.71 19.81 -4.54
CA LEU A 66 -9.58 19.81 -5.73
C LEU A 66 -10.94 19.14 -5.49
N GLU A 67 -11.05 18.17 -4.59
CA GLU A 67 -12.23 17.33 -4.42
C GLU A 67 -12.96 17.50 -3.09
N TYR A 68 -12.52 18.45 -2.26
CA TYR A 68 -13.09 18.74 -0.93
C TYR A 68 -14.63 18.81 -0.89
N ARG A 69 -15.25 19.20 -2.00
CA ARG A 69 -16.69 19.51 -2.09
C ARG A 69 -17.60 18.33 -2.45
N ASN A 70 -17.06 17.21 -2.93
CA ASN A 70 -17.88 16.18 -3.63
C ASN A 70 -17.91 14.78 -2.99
N THR A 71 -17.17 14.53 -1.91
CA THR A 71 -17.05 13.21 -1.29
C THR A 71 -18.19 12.89 -0.30
N LYS A 72 -18.74 11.67 -0.35
CA LYS A 72 -19.76 11.19 0.60
C LYS A 72 -19.25 11.27 2.05
N LYS A 73 -20.10 11.75 2.97
CA LYS A 73 -19.77 12.11 4.36
C LYS A 73 -19.04 11.00 5.17
N GLN A 74 -19.29 9.74 4.87
CA GLN A 74 -18.73 8.59 5.57
C GLN A 74 -17.27 8.29 5.18
N TYR A 75 -16.96 8.28 3.87
CA TYR A 75 -15.60 8.09 3.36
C TYR A 75 -14.71 9.31 3.67
N ARG A 76 -15.30 10.47 3.81
CA ARG A 76 -14.61 11.71 4.12
C ARG A 76 -13.91 11.68 5.48
N ARG A 77 -14.50 11.06 6.53
CA ARG A 77 -13.88 10.96 7.86
C ARG A 77 -12.62 10.09 7.82
N LEU A 78 -12.70 8.91 7.20
CA LEU A 78 -11.56 8.01 7.06
C LEU A 78 -10.42 8.65 6.27
N ALA A 79 -10.74 9.31 5.14
CA ALA A 79 -9.78 10.03 4.33
C ALA A 79 -9.07 11.13 5.11
N TRP A 80 -9.80 11.90 5.95
CA TRP A 80 -9.21 12.93 6.82
C TRP A 80 -8.27 12.36 7.88
N ILE A 81 -8.65 11.23 8.50
CA ILE A 81 -7.80 10.56 9.49
C ILE A 81 -6.50 10.06 8.83
N LEU A 82 -6.63 9.38 7.70
CA LEU A 82 -5.47 8.85 6.97
C LEU A 82 -4.57 9.96 6.43
N SER A 83 -5.16 11.04 5.91
CA SER A 83 -4.38 12.21 5.47
C SER A 83 -3.66 12.88 6.64
N GLY A 84 -4.33 13.03 7.77
CA GLY A 84 -3.72 13.56 9.00
C GLY A 84 -2.56 12.71 9.48
N LEU A 85 -2.71 11.38 9.49
CA LEU A 85 -1.62 10.44 9.82
C LEU A 85 -0.45 10.53 8.83
N LEU A 86 -0.74 10.71 7.54
CA LEU A 86 0.31 10.88 6.53
C LEU A 86 1.05 12.21 6.70
N TYR A 87 0.34 13.31 6.97
CA TYR A 87 0.99 14.61 7.28
C TYR A 87 1.78 14.56 8.60
N LEU A 88 1.36 13.75 9.56
CA LEU A 88 2.09 13.56 10.81
C LEU A 88 3.50 12.96 10.57
N THR A 89 3.67 12.17 9.50
CA THR A 89 5.00 11.67 9.11
C THR A 89 5.98 12.74 8.64
N LEU A 90 5.50 13.95 8.32
CA LEU A 90 6.36 15.09 8.00
C LEU A 90 7.00 15.73 9.24
N VAL A 91 6.41 15.53 10.42
CA VAL A 91 6.90 16.16 11.66
C VAL A 91 8.37 15.83 11.93
N PRO A 92 8.82 14.56 11.92
CA PRO A 92 10.24 14.25 12.15
C PRO A 92 11.17 14.65 11.00
N VAL A 93 10.63 14.98 9.82
CA VAL A 93 11.42 15.47 8.69
C VAL A 93 11.67 16.98 8.79
N ILE A 94 10.69 17.74 9.31
CA ILE A 94 10.73 19.19 9.39
C ILE A 94 11.37 19.68 10.70
N PHE A 95 11.07 19.00 11.79
CA PHE A 95 11.53 19.39 13.13
C PHE A 95 12.75 18.56 13.56
N HIS A 96 13.67 19.18 14.29
CA HIS A 96 14.82 18.48 14.87
C HIS A 96 14.38 17.62 16.04
N ARG A 97 15.21 16.60 16.35
CA ARG A 97 14.98 15.70 17.49
C ARG A 97 14.91 16.52 18.79
N PRO A 98 13.88 16.33 19.64
CA PRO A 98 13.83 16.98 20.94
C PRO A 98 14.98 16.50 21.82
N GLU A 99 15.60 17.43 22.55
CA GLU A 99 16.73 17.14 23.45
C GLU A 99 16.29 16.62 24.82
N GLU A 100 15.00 16.85 25.18
CA GLU A 100 14.46 16.43 26.47
C GLU A 100 14.02 14.97 26.45
N GLU A 101 14.46 14.21 27.45
CA GLU A 101 13.99 12.85 27.71
C GLU A 101 12.57 12.90 28.29
N GLY A 102 11.60 12.29 27.58
CA GLY A 102 10.20 12.25 28.03
C GLY A 102 9.27 11.61 27.00
N ALA A 103 7.97 11.69 27.26
CA ALA A 103 6.93 11.16 26.39
C ALA A 103 7.02 11.68 24.94
N ILE A 104 7.51 12.91 24.74
CA ILE A 104 7.70 13.53 23.44
C ILE A 104 8.77 12.79 22.64
N LEU A 105 9.85 12.36 23.28
CA LEU A 105 10.94 11.58 22.62
C LEU A 105 10.42 10.22 22.15
N HIS A 106 9.61 9.51 22.95
CA HIS A 106 9.04 8.23 22.57
C HIS A 106 8.07 8.37 21.37
N ILE A 107 7.27 9.42 21.36
CA ILE A 107 6.38 9.72 20.21
C ILE A 107 7.23 10.04 18.98
N TRP A 108 8.31 10.81 19.14
CA TRP A 108 9.23 11.13 18.05
C TRP A 108 9.88 9.90 17.44
N GLU A 109 10.42 9.01 18.28
CA GLU A 109 11.05 7.76 17.85
C GLU A 109 10.05 6.83 17.16
N PHE A 110 8.82 6.77 17.66
CA PHE A 110 7.73 6.04 17.02
C PHE A 110 7.41 6.61 15.62
N LEU A 111 7.25 7.93 15.49
CA LEU A 111 6.95 8.59 14.23
C LEU A 111 8.12 8.51 13.24
N HIS A 112 9.37 8.49 13.71
CA HIS A 112 10.57 8.31 12.89
C HIS A 112 10.81 6.85 12.52
N GLY A 113 10.16 5.92 13.20
CA GLY A 113 10.31 4.49 13.03
C GLY A 113 9.97 4.00 11.62
N LYS A 114 10.87 3.24 11.00
CA LYS A 114 10.66 2.61 9.69
C LYS A 114 9.35 1.81 9.65
N PHE A 115 9.02 1.13 10.75
CA PHE A 115 7.82 0.31 10.89
C PHE A 115 6.54 1.13 10.73
N TYR A 116 6.43 2.28 11.40
CA TYR A 116 5.26 3.17 11.30
C TYR A 116 5.04 3.65 9.87
N HIS A 117 6.11 4.12 9.20
CA HIS A 117 6.03 4.60 7.82
C HIS A 117 5.60 3.49 6.86
N LEU A 118 6.23 2.32 6.95
CA LEU A 118 5.89 1.18 6.10
C LEU A 118 4.46 0.71 6.32
N LEU A 119 4.03 0.57 7.57
CA LEU A 119 2.67 0.14 7.91
C LEU A 119 1.63 1.13 7.37
N LEU A 120 1.85 2.44 7.56
CA LEU A 120 0.95 3.47 7.05
C LEU A 120 0.86 3.45 5.51
N LEU A 121 2.01 3.40 4.82
CA LEU A 121 2.05 3.31 3.36
C LEU A 121 1.40 2.04 2.85
N LEU A 122 1.57 0.91 3.55
CA LEU A 122 0.97 -0.37 3.18
C LEU A 122 -0.56 -0.32 3.31
N VAL A 123 -1.08 0.25 4.39
CA VAL A 123 -2.53 0.46 4.59
C VAL A 123 -3.09 1.38 3.50
N LEU A 124 -2.43 2.50 3.21
CA LEU A 124 -2.86 3.42 2.15
C LEU A 124 -2.84 2.75 0.77
N SER A 125 -1.79 1.98 0.47
CA SER A 125 -1.67 1.23 -0.78
C SER A 125 -2.77 0.18 -0.93
N PHE A 126 -3.05 -0.56 0.15
CA PHE A 126 -4.12 -1.56 0.15
C PHE A 126 -5.49 -0.93 -0.07
N LEU A 127 -5.79 0.17 0.61
CA LEU A 127 -7.06 0.89 0.43
C LEU A 127 -7.19 1.46 -0.99
N ASN A 128 -6.11 2.00 -1.54
CA ASN A 128 -6.10 2.53 -2.91
C ASN A 128 -6.37 1.42 -3.93
N LEU A 129 -5.64 0.30 -3.86
CA LEU A 129 -5.84 -0.85 -4.75
C LEU A 129 -7.24 -1.46 -4.59
N SER A 130 -7.74 -1.58 -3.36
CA SER A 130 -9.10 -2.07 -3.08
C SER A 130 -10.15 -1.20 -3.75
N ASN A 131 -10.04 0.13 -3.65
CA ASN A 131 -10.94 1.06 -4.32
C ASN A 131 -10.87 0.93 -5.85
N GLY A 132 -9.67 0.73 -6.40
CA GLY A 132 -9.46 0.47 -7.83
C GLY A 132 -10.14 -0.80 -8.30
N LEU A 133 -9.96 -1.89 -7.57
CA LEU A 133 -10.61 -3.17 -7.84
C LEU A 133 -12.13 -3.06 -7.82
N VAL A 134 -12.70 -2.40 -6.79
CA VAL A 134 -14.16 -2.20 -6.70
C VAL A 134 -14.68 -1.39 -7.89
N ARG A 135 -13.96 -0.37 -8.36
CA ARG A 135 -14.34 0.40 -9.56
C ARG A 135 -14.28 -0.44 -10.84
N LEU A 136 -13.32 -1.35 -10.96
CA LEU A 136 -13.15 -2.23 -12.12
C LEU A 136 -14.24 -3.33 -12.13
N LEU A 137 -14.46 -3.99 -10.99
CA LEU A 137 -15.42 -5.09 -10.85
C LEU A 137 -16.88 -4.63 -10.79
N GLY A 138 -17.16 -3.39 -10.34
CA GLY A 138 -18.51 -2.85 -10.20
C GLY A 138 -19.28 -2.63 -11.52
N ARG A 139 -18.67 -2.90 -12.67
CA ARG A 139 -19.28 -2.78 -14.00
C ARG A 139 -19.76 -4.14 -14.53
N ARG A 140 -20.95 -4.59 -14.10
CA ARG A 140 -21.70 -5.72 -14.71
C ARG A 140 -21.00 -7.10 -14.66
N THR A 141 -20.42 -7.50 -13.55
CA THR A 141 -19.86 -8.85 -13.38
C THR A 141 -20.81 -9.76 -12.60
N ASN A 142 -20.89 -11.03 -12.98
CA ASN A 142 -21.66 -12.03 -12.23
C ASN A 142 -21.02 -12.26 -10.85
N PRO A 143 -21.81 -12.24 -9.74
CA PRO A 143 -21.27 -12.43 -8.39
C PRO A 143 -20.49 -13.72 -8.20
N SER A 144 -20.94 -14.82 -8.83
CA SER A 144 -20.25 -16.12 -8.77
C SER A 144 -18.89 -16.11 -9.46
N LEU A 145 -18.76 -15.36 -10.56
CA LEU A 145 -17.47 -15.20 -11.25
C LEU A 145 -16.49 -14.37 -10.42
N ILE A 146 -16.97 -13.31 -9.77
CA ILE A 146 -16.13 -12.52 -8.85
C ILE A 146 -15.59 -13.41 -7.72
N LEU A 147 -16.47 -14.23 -7.13
CA LEU A 147 -16.09 -15.16 -6.08
C LEU A 147 -14.99 -16.12 -6.56
N ALA A 148 -15.23 -16.82 -7.68
CA ALA A 148 -14.29 -17.79 -8.24
C ALA A 148 -12.92 -17.17 -8.56
N VAL A 149 -12.91 -15.98 -9.19
CA VAL A 149 -11.68 -15.25 -9.53
C VAL A 149 -10.95 -14.80 -8.27
N SER A 150 -11.66 -14.34 -7.23
CA SER A 150 -11.04 -13.93 -5.97
C SER A 150 -10.37 -15.10 -5.24
N PHE A 151 -11.02 -16.25 -5.17
CA PHE A 151 -10.42 -17.48 -4.62
C PHE A 151 -9.17 -17.89 -5.39
N MET A 152 -9.26 -17.92 -6.72
CA MET A 152 -8.12 -18.27 -7.58
C MET A 152 -6.96 -17.30 -7.37
N ALA A 153 -7.23 -16.00 -7.31
CA ALA A 153 -6.21 -14.98 -7.08
C ALA A 153 -5.51 -15.15 -5.72
N ILE A 154 -6.27 -15.41 -4.64
CA ILE A 154 -5.72 -15.64 -3.30
C ILE A 154 -4.84 -16.90 -3.29
N ILE A 155 -5.27 -17.98 -3.93
CA ILE A 155 -4.49 -19.22 -4.04
C ILE A 155 -3.17 -18.98 -4.78
N LEU A 156 -3.21 -18.31 -5.92
CA LEU A 156 -2.01 -18.03 -6.73
C LEU A 156 -1.03 -17.11 -6.00
N ILE A 157 -1.53 -16.07 -5.35
CA ILE A 157 -0.70 -15.17 -4.53
C ILE A 157 -0.09 -15.93 -3.36
N GLY A 158 -0.88 -16.73 -2.64
CA GLY A 158 -0.41 -17.54 -1.53
C GLY A 158 0.65 -18.55 -1.94
N ALA A 159 0.44 -19.26 -3.05
CA ALA A 159 1.42 -20.19 -3.60
C ALA A 159 2.73 -19.46 -3.99
N GLY A 160 2.63 -18.30 -4.64
CA GLY A 160 3.80 -17.47 -4.98
C GLY A 160 4.58 -17.00 -3.75
N LEU A 161 3.88 -16.59 -2.70
CA LEU A 161 4.52 -16.18 -1.44
C LEU A 161 5.23 -17.34 -0.72
N LEU A 162 4.65 -18.54 -0.74
CA LEU A 162 5.28 -19.73 -0.16
C LEU A 162 6.57 -20.14 -0.89
N MET A 163 6.71 -19.82 -2.17
CA MET A 163 7.92 -20.10 -2.96
C MET A 163 9.08 -19.14 -2.69
N LEU A 164 8.88 -18.09 -1.91
CA LEU A 164 9.95 -17.15 -1.59
C LEU A 164 11.07 -17.84 -0.78
N PRO A 165 12.35 -17.54 -1.04
CA PRO A 165 13.49 -18.22 -0.41
C PRO A 165 13.49 -18.23 1.11
N ARG A 166 12.94 -17.20 1.74
CA ARG A 166 12.86 -17.08 3.21
C ARG A 166 11.60 -17.70 3.83
N CYS A 167 10.64 -18.14 3.01
CA CYS A 167 9.38 -18.69 3.53
C CYS A 167 9.48 -20.18 3.88
N THR A 168 10.47 -20.89 3.34
CA THR A 168 10.65 -22.32 3.57
C THR A 168 12.12 -22.65 3.81
N VAL A 169 12.39 -23.58 4.75
CA VAL A 169 13.77 -23.96 5.13
C VAL A 169 14.48 -24.74 4.01
N ASN A 170 13.77 -25.67 3.37
CA ASN A 170 14.31 -26.57 2.33
C ASN A 170 13.85 -26.21 0.90
N GLY A 171 13.17 -25.06 0.73
CA GLY A 171 12.46 -24.76 -0.51
C GLY A 171 11.16 -25.57 -0.63
N ILE A 172 10.30 -25.17 -1.55
CA ILE A 172 9.04 -25.84 -1.84
C ILE A 172 8.83 -25.89 -3.36
N THR A 173 8.28 -27.00 -3.87
CA THR A 173 7.95 -27.09 -5.29
C THR A 173 6.70 -26.27 -5.61
N TRP A 174 6.53 -25.86 -6.87
CA TRP A 174 5.33 -25.15 -7.31
C TRP A 174 4.05 -25.93 -7.02
N VAL A 175 4.08 -27.25 -7.21
CA VAL A 175 2.91 -28.10 -6.98
C VAL A 175 2.55 -28.16 -5.50
N ASP A 176 3.54 -28.33 -4.63
CA ASP A 176 3.31 -28.39 -3.18
C ASP A 176 2.85 -27.02 -2.62
N SER A 177 3.41 -25.92 -3.14
CA SER A 177 2.99 -24.58 -2.74
C SER A 177 1.54 -24.29 -3.16
N LEU A 178 1.16 -24.70 -4.38
CA LEU A 178 -0.20 -24.57 -4.88
C LEU A 178 -1.19 -25.43 -4.08
N PHE A 179 -0.80 -26.68 -3.79
CA PHE A 179 -1.59 -27.58 -2.95
C PHE A 179 -1.81 -26.99 -1.55
N THR A 180 -0.74 -26.53 -0.92
CA THR A 180 -0.80 -25.94 0.44
C THR A 180 -1.66 -24.69 0.46
N ALA A 181 -1.49 -23.77 -0.51
CA ALA A 181 -2.29 -22.56 -0.62
C ALA A 181 -3.77 -22.88 -0.86
N THR A 182 -4.08 -23.87 -1.73
CA THR A 182 -5.45 -24.31 -2.00
C THR A 182 -6.08 -24.91 -0.76
N SER A 183 -5.36 -25.79 -0.05
CA SER A 183 -5.82 -26.41 1.18
C SER A 183 -6.12 -25.37 2.27
N ALA A 184 -5.26 -24.38 2.42
CA ALA A 184 -5.45 -23.31 3.38
C ALA A 184 -6.67 -22.43 3.06
N VAL A 185 -6.85 -22.05 1.79
CA VAL A 185 -7.98 -21.20 1.36
C VAL A 185 -9.31 -21.96 1.41
N CYS A 186 -9.31 -23.25 1.07
CA CYS A 186 -10.51 -24.09 1.13
C CYS A 186 -10.78 -24.67 2.54
N VAL A 187 -9.90 -24.43 3.52
CA VAL A 187 -10.01 -24.95 4.89
C VAL A 187 -10.14 -26.48 4.94
N THR A 188 -9.49 -27.14 4.00
CA THR A 188 -9.56 -28.62 3.89
C THR A 188 -8.48 -29.35 4.70
N GLY A 189 -7.52 -28.61 5.28
CA GLY A 189 -6.52 -29.10 6.27
C GLY A 189 -5.46 -29.98 5.68
#